data_83e38c812340a381cd09f71217ce97ee
#
_entry.id   83e38c812340a381cd09f71217ce97ee
#
_cell.length_a   1.000
_cell.length_b   1.000
_cell.length_c   1.000
_cell.angle_alpha   90.00
_cell.angle_beta   90.00
_cell.angle_gamma   90.00
#
_symmetry.space_group_name_H-M   'P 1'
#
loop_
_entity.id
_entity.type
_entity.pdbx_description
1 polymer ?
#
loop_
_entity_poly.entity_id
_entity_poly.type
_entity_poly.pdbx_seq_one_letter_code
_entity_poly.pdbx_strand_id
1 'polypeptide(L)'
;MTTSQPSIGIHQLLEMQKQAFIQEGPVSAEVRVQRIQQVIDLLVENKDALCQAMGEDFGGRPAVFSLANDIIGSLSSLKHARDHVNEWLGDSVRPTVKPFDMFGASAWVKYQPKGVIGIIGTWNAPLFTLLSPLACAFAAGNRAVLKPS
;
A
#
# COMPACT_ATOMS: atom_id res chain seq x y z
N MET A 1 20.83 8.74 -27.79
CA MET A 1 19.47 9.17 -28.14
C MET A 1 18.51 8.54 -27.15
N THR A 2 18.17 9.27 -26.11
CA THR A 2 17.20 8.85 -25.08
C THR A 2 15.81 9.06 -25.68
N THR A 3 15.16 7.98 -26.07
CA THR A 3 13.75 7.99 -26.45
C THR A 3 12.93 8.30 -25.21
N SER A 4 12.51 9.54 -25.05
CA SER A 4 11.53 9.90 -24.03
C SER A 4 10.24 9.15 -24.34
N GLN A 5 9.88 8.16 -23.51
CA GLN A 5 8.54 7.61 -23.55
C GLN A 5 7.53 8.74 -23.30
N PRO A 6 6.41 8.79 -24.05
CA PRO A 6 5.39 9.80 -23.81
C PRO A 6 4.90 9.67 -22.36
N SER A 7 5.04 10.73 -21.57
CA SER A 7 4.57 10.77 -20.21
C SER A 7 3.04 10.70 -20.21
N ILE A 8 2.49 9.61 -19.66
CA ILE A 8 1.05 9.49 -19.46
C ILE A 8 0.61 10.57 -18.47
N GLY A 9 -0.36 11.39 -18.85
CA GLY A 9 -0.92 12.41 -17.95
C GLY A 9 -1.56 11.78 -16.71
N ILE A 10 -1.49 12.47 -15.56
CA ILE A 10 -2.02 11.96 -14.29
C ILE A 10 -3.50 11.57 -14.37
N HIS A 11 -4.32 12.31 -15.10
CA HIS A 11 -5.73 11.98 -15.32
C HIS A 11 -5.91 10.66 -16.08
N GLN A 12 -5.12 10.45 -17.13
CA GLN A 12 -5.15 9.20 -17.88
C GLN A 12 -4.69 8.01 -17.01
N LEU A 13 -3.61 8.17 -16.26
CA LEU A 13 -3.14 7.15 -15.32
C LEU A 13 -4.21 6.79 -14.30
N LEU A 14 -4.89 7.80 -13.72
CA LEU A 14 -5.95 7.59 -12.74
C LEU A 14 -7.14 6.83 -13.35
N GLU A 15 -7.57 7.20 -14.56
CA GLU A 15 -8.66 6.50 -15.24
C GLU A 15 -8.29 5.05 -15.58
N MET A 16 -7.07 4.80 -16.04
CA MET A 16 -6.58 3.43 -16.26
C MET A 16 -6.62 2.59 -14.97
N GLN A 17 -6.20 3.15 -13.83
CA GLN A 17 -6.23 2.46 -12.54
C GLN A 17 -7.67 2.22 -12.06
N LYS A 18 -8.59 3.17 -12.25
CA LYS A 18 -10.02 3.00 -11.92
C LYS A 18 -10.66 1.90 -12.75
N GLN A 19 -10.44 1.90 -14.05
CA GLN A 19 -10.96 0.87 -14.94
C GLN A 19 -10.41 -0.52 -14.58
N ALA A 20 -9.12 -0.62 -14.32
CA ALA A 20 -8.50 -1.86 -13.89
C ALA A 20 -9.04 -2.34 -12.53
N PHE A 21 -9.35 -1.43 -11.60
CA PHE A 21 -9.99 -1.78 -10.33
C PHE A 21 -11.38 -2.34 -10.52
N ILE A 22 -12.20 -1.72 -11.38
CA ILE A 22 -13.56 -2.16 -11.68
C ILE A 22 -13.54 -3.53 -12.37
N GLN A 23 -12.66 -3.72 -13.35
CA GLN A 23 -12.54 -4.97 -14.10
C GLN A 23 -12.05 -6.15 -13.24
N GLU A 24 -11.12 -5.88 -12.34
CA GLU A 24 -10.57 -6.90 -11.44
C GLU A 24 -11.60 -7.35 -10.37
N GLY A 25 -12.46 -6.43 -9.94
CA GLY A 25 -13.42 -6.68 -8.88
C GLY A 25 -12.76 -6.88 -7.50
N PRO A 26 -13.50 -7.49 -6.55
CA PRO A 26 -12.97 -7.75 -5.21
C PRO A 26 -11.79 -8.72 -5.23
N VAL A 27 -10.61 -8.28 -4.77
CA VAL A 27 -9.42 -9.13 -4.67
C VAL A 27 -9.40 -9.93 -3.38
N SER A 28 -9.00 -11.21 -3.47
CA SER A 28 -8.90 -12.10 -2.31
C SER A 28 -7.76 -11.71 -1.35
N ALA A 29 -7.75 -12.30 -0.16
CA ALA A 29 -6.69 -12.12 0.82
C ALA A 29 -5.32 -12.52 0.26
N GLU A 30 -5.28 -13.64 -0.44
CA GLU A 30 -4.04 -14.19 -1.05
C GLU A 30 -3.44 -13.22 -2.05
N VAL A 31 -4.24 -12.61 -2.92
CA VAL A 31 -3.79 -11.61 -3.89
C VAL A 31 -3.25 -10.36 -3.18
N ARG A 32 -3.89 -9.92 -2.10
CA ARG A 32 -3.42 -8.78 -1.30
C ARG A 32 -2.08 -9.08 -0.64
N VAL A 33 -1.96 -10.24 0.00
CA VAL A 33 -0.70 -10.75 0.59
C VAL A 33 0.40 -10.81 -0.45
N GLN A 34 0.11 -11.36 -1.64
CA GLN A 34 1.08 -11.47 -2.74
C GLN A 34 1.57 -10.09 -3.20
N ARG A 35 0.68 -9.11 -3.36
CA ARG A 35 1.06 -7.74 -3.74
C ARG A 35 1.99 -7.10 -2.71
N ILE A 36 1.69 -7.27 -1.43
CA ILE A 36 2.53 -6.75 -0.34
C ILE A 36 3.89 -7.47 -0.34
N GLN A 37 3.89 -8.80 -0.54
CA GLN A 37 5.13 -9.56 -0.60
C GLN A 37 6.02 -9.13 -1.76
N GLN A 38 5.47 -8.86 -2.94
CA GLN A 38 6.23 -8.33 -4.07
C GLN A 38 6.93 -7.00 -3.75
N VAL A 39 6.26 -6.11 -3.00
CA VAL A 39 6.90 -4.85 -2.55
C VAL A 39 8.02 -5.12 -1.54
N ILE A 40 7.84 -6.08 -0.64
CA ILE A 40 8.89 -6.52 0.31
C ILE A 40 10.12 -7.01 -0.46
N ASP A 41 9.91 -7.89 -1.43
CA ASP A 41 10.99 -8.50 -2.23
C ASP A 41 11.75 -7.42 -3.01
N LEU A 42 11.05 -6.54 -3.71
CA LEU A 42 11.64 -5.40 -4.42
C LEU A 42 12.46 -4.50 -3.49
N LEU A 43 11.96 -4.22 -2.29
CA LEU A 43 12.65 -3.37 -1.33
C LEU A 43 13.93 -4.03 -0.80
N VAL A 44 13.87 -5.33 -0.51
CA VAL A 44 15.04 -6.12 -0.04
C VAL A 44 16.10 -6.25 -1.12
N GLU A 45 15.70 -6.56 -2.34
CA GLU A 45 16.60 -6.72 -3.49
C GLU A 45 17.36 -5.43 -3.82
N ASN A 46 16.70 -4.28 -3.67
CA ASN A 46 17.25 -2.98 -4.06
C ASN A 46 17.74 -2.13 -2.88
N LYS A 47 17.79 -2.66 -1.65
CA LYS A 47 18.09 -1.89 -0.43
C LYS A 47 19.39 -1.09 -0.50
N ASP A 48 20.45 -1.67 -1.06
CA ASP A 48 21.78 -1.03 -1.10
C ASP A 48 21.78 0.13 -2.12
N ALA A 49 21.21 -0.07 -3.30
CA ALA A 49 21.06 0.97 -4.31
C ALA A 49 20.15 2.12 -3.83
N LEU A 50 19.07 1.80 -3.11
CA LEU A 50 18.18 2.79 -2.52
C LEU A 50 18.88 3.60 -1.41
N CYS A 51 19.65 2.94 -0.54
CA CYS A 51 20.45 3.63 0.48
C CYS A 51 21.49 4.55 -0.13
N GLN A 52 22.16 4.11 -1.21
CA GLN A 52 23.12 4.93 -1.94
C GLN A 52 22.44 6.16 -2.56
N ALA A 53 21.36 5.98 -3.30
CA ALA A 53 20.61 7.08 -3.93
C ALA A 53 20.15 8.11 -2.88
N MET A 54 19.61 7.66 -1.76
CA MET A 54 19.25 8.56 -0.66
C MET A 54 20.47 9.28 -0.07
N GLY A 55 21.61 8.61 0.03
CA GLY A 55 22.87 9.25 0.46
C GLY A 55 23.31 10.39 -0.46
N GLU A 56 23.19 10.19 -1.77
CA GLU A 56 23.50 11.18 -2.79
C GLU A 56 22.52 12.36 -2.77
N ASP A 57 21.21 12.09 -2.78
CA ASP A 57 20.14 13.10 -2.75
C ASP A 57 20.20 14.00 -1.50
N PHE A 58 20.58 13.45 -0.36
CA PHE A 58 20.69 14.19 0.90
C PHE A 58 22.10 14.82 1.12
N GLY A 59 23.00 14.74 0.15
CA GLY A 59 24.33 15.32 0.25
C GLY A 59 25.21 14.67 1.33
N GLY A 60 25.10 13.35 1.52
CA GLY A 60 25.93 12.57 2.44
C GLY A 60 25.20 11.97 3.64
N ARG A 61 23.90 11.71 3.53
CA ARG A 61 23.14 10.98 4.56
C ARG A 61 23.76 9.60 4.79
N PRO A 62 24.10 9.24 6.06
CA PRO A 62 24.68 7.94 6.35
C PRO A 62 23.78 6.77 5.90
N ALA A 63 24.34 5.79 5.20
CA ALA A 63 23.61 4.63 4.71
C ALA A 63 22.89 3.86 5.83
N VAL A 64 23.50 3.78 7.02
CA VAL A 64 22.88 3.14 8.19
C VAL A 64 21.59 3.84 8.63
N PHE A 65 21.51 5.16 8.49
CA PHE A 65 20.31 5.91 8.81
C PHE A 65 19.20 5.63 7.78
N SER A 66 19.53 5.63 6.48
CA SER A 66 18.59 5.27 5.41
C SER A 66 18.09 3.83 5.55
N LEU A 67 18.99 2.91 5.89
CA LEU A 67 18.65 1.52 6.15
C LEU A 67 17.67 1.38 7.32
N ALA A 68 17.94 2.01 8.45
CA ALA A 68 17.10 1.90 9.64
C ALA A 68 15.74 2.58 9.47
N ASN A 69 15.75 3.83 9.01
CA ASN A 69 14.54 4.66 8.94
C ASN A 69 13.65 4.30 7.75
N ASP A 70 14.22 4.21 6.56
CA ASP A 70 13.43 4.05 5.34
C ASP A 70 13.23 2.57 4.98
N ILE A 71 14.29 1.75 4.98
CA ILE A 71 14.16 0.35 4.57
C ILE A 71 13.50 -0.50 5.66
N ILE A 72 14.09 -0.55 6.87
CA ILE A 72 13.58 -1.38 7.97
C ILE A 72 12.21 -0.89 8.43
N GLY A 73 12.00 0.42 8.52
CA GLY A 73 10.69 1.01 8.84
C GLY A 73 9.61 0.59 7.85
N SER A 74 9.89 0.68 6.54
CA SER A 74 8.98 0.23 5.49
C SER A 74 8.71 -1.27 5.55
N LEU A 75 9.76 -2.09 5.73
CA LEU A 75 9.63 -3.54 5.88
C LEU A 75 8.76 -3.93 7.07
N SER A 76 8.89 -3.22 8.19
CA SER A 76 8.05 -3.45 9.38
C SER A 76 6.57 -3.24 9.06
N SER A 77 6.23 -2.10 8.42
CA SER A 77 4.85 -1.78 8.02
C SER A 77 4.29 -2.79 7.01
N LEU A 78 5.09 -3.14 5.99
CA LEU A 78 4.69 -4.10 4.95
C LEU A 78 4.45 -5.49 5.53
N LYS A 79 5.37 -6.00 6.36
CA LYS A 79 5.22 -7.31 7.01
C LYS A 79 4.01 -7.34 7.94
N HIS A 80 3.82 -6.30 8.75
CA HIS A 80 2.65 -6.20 9.62
C HIS A 80 1.35 -6.25 8.82
N ALA A 81 1.24 -5.45 7.76
CA ALA A 81 0.04 -5.47 6.91
C ALA A 81 -0.18 -6.85 6.25
N ARG A 82 0.89 -7.47 5.69
CA ARG A 82 0.82 -8.80 5.09
C ARG A 82 0.30 -9.86 6.06
N ASP A 83 0.81 -9.85 7.28
CA ASP A 83 0.54 -10.88 8.28
C ASP A 83 -0.88 -10.74 8.88
N HIS A 84 -1.49 -9.54 8.81
CA HIS A 84 -2.81 -9.26 9.39
C HIS A 84 -3.94 -9.11 8.36
N VAL A 85 -3.69 -9.25 7.06
CA VAL A 85 -4.73 -9.10 6.01
C VAL A 85 -5.96 -9.96 6.30
N ASN A 86 -5.76 -11.24 6.67
CA ASN A 86 -6.87 -12.17 6.92
C ASN A 86 -7.71 -11.76 8.13
N GLU A 87 -7.09 -11.25 9.19
CA GLU A 87 -7.76 -10.73 10.37
C GLU A 87 -8.62 -9.50 10.01
N TRP A 88 -8.05 -8.56 9.26
CA TRP A 88 -8.71 -7.29 8.90
C TRP A 88 -9.85 -7.43 7.90
N LEU A 89 -9.89 -8.55 7.16
CA LEU A 89 -10.98 -8.87 6.24
C LEU A 89 -12.20 -9.48 6.93
N GLY A 90 -12.09 -9.86 8.18
CA GLY A 90 -13.18 -10.41 8.97
C GLY A 90 -14.32 -9.40 9.13
N ASP A 91 -15.56 -9.91 9.13
CA ASP A 91 -16.74 -9.12 9.42
C ASP A 91 -16.72 -8.64 10.89
N SER A 92 -16.86 -7.34 11.10
CA SER A 92 -16.93 -6.77 12.45
C SER A 92 -18.37 -6.85 12.98
N VAL A 93 -18.67 -7.88 13.77
CA VAL A 93 -20.01 -8.11 14.32
C VAL A 93 -20.42 -6.94 15.22
N ARG A 94 -21.69 -6.53 15.12
CA ARG A 94 -22.28 -5.44 15.88
C ARG A 94 -23.53 -5.93 16.63
N PRO A 95 -23.87 -5.30 17.77
CA PRO A 95 -25.15 -5.57 18.43
C PRO A 95 -26.32 -5.21 17.51
N THR A 96 -27.35 -6.04 17.51
CA THR A 96 -28.61 -5.74 16.84
C THR A 96 -29.55 -4.94 17.74
N VAL A 97 -30.43 -4.14 17.11
CA VAL A 97 -31.43 -3.36 17.84
C VAL A 97 -32.57 -4.26 18.28
N LYS A 98 -32.96 -4.15 19.57
CA LYS A 98 -34.17 -4.84 20.09
C LYS A 98 -35.45 -4.30 19.43
N PRO A 99 -36.45 -5.16 19.11
CA PRO A 99 -36.53 -6.59 19.45
C PRO A 99 -36.03 -7.54 18.36
N PHE A 100 -35.35 -7.05 17.33
CA PHE A 100 -34.96 -7.83 16.15
C PHE A 100 -33.95 -8.93 16.46
N ASP A 101 -33.15 -8.79 17.52
CA ASP A 101 -32.27 -9.83 18.03
C ASP A 101 -33.03 -11.12 18.42
N MET A 102 -34.25 -10.97 18.96
CA MET A 102 -35.12 -12.10 19.32
C MET A 102 -35.67 -12.87 18.10
N PHE A 103 -35.63 -12.25 16.92
CA PHE A 103 -36.04 -12.84 15.64
C PHE A 103 -34.87 -13.34 14.80
N GLY A 104 -33.66 -13.43 15.37
CA GLY A 104 -32.47 -13.94 14.70
C GLY A 104 -31.79 -12.93 13.77
N ALA A 105 -32.07 -11.63 13.90
CA ALA A 105 -31.37 -10.62 13.15
C ALA A 105 -29.90 -10.56 13.55
N SER A 106 -29.02 -10.31 12.58
CA SER A 106 -27.59 -10.09 12.78
C SER A 106 -27.16 -8.79 12.11
N ALA A 107 -26.13 -8.14 12.66
CA ALA A 107 -25.56 -6.90 12.10
C ALA A 107 -24.04 -6.98 12.14
N TRP A 108 -23.41 -6.48 11.08
CA TRP A 108 -21.95 -6.41 10.98
C TRP A 108 -21.50 -5.25 10.09
N VAL A 109 -20.27 -4.83 10.27
CA VAL A 109 -19.59 -3.89 9.37
C VAL A 109 -18.62 -4.69 8.51
N LYS A 110 -18.71 -4.50 7.21
CA LYS A 110 -17.80 -5.08 6.22
C LYS A 110 -16.95 -3.99 5.60
N TYR A 111 -15.64 -4.09 5.75
CA TYR A 111 -14.71 -3.14 5.15
C TYR A 111 -14.51 -3.45 3.67
N GLN A 112 -14.57 -2.41 2.83
CA GLN A 112 -14.40 -2.55 1.38
C GLN A 112 -13.35 -1.56 0.85
N PRO A 113 -12.65 -1.90 -0.26
CA PRO A 113 -11.70 -0.99 -0.89
C PRO A 113 -12.43 0.25 -1.44
N LYS A 114 -11.74 1.39 -1.39
CA LYS A 114 -12.21 2.66 -1.96
C LYS A 114 -11.96 2.79 -3.46
N GLY A 115 -11.06 1.97 -4.01
CA GLY A 115 -10.70 1.96 -5.42
C GLY A 115 -9.23 2.29 -5.65
N VAL A 116 -8.90 3.54 -5.96
CA VAL A 116 -7.53 3.99 -6.23
C VAL A 116 -7.11 5.02 -5.19
N ILE A 117 -5.98 4.76 -4.52
CA ILE A 117 -5.41 5.62 -3.49
C ILE A 117 -4.21 6.38 -4.07
N GLY A 118 -4.22 7.71 -3.95
CA GLY A 118 -3.04 8.54 -4.23
C GLY A 118 -2.14 8.61 -3.00
N ILE A 119 -0.86 8.33 -3.16
CA ILE A 119 0.14 8.39 -2.10
C ILE A 119 1.28 9.30 -2.53
N ILE A 120 1.55 10.33 -1.73
CA ILE A 120 2.61 11.30 -1.96
C ILE A 120 3.69 11.10 -0.91
N GLY A 121 4.90 10.72 -1.35
CA GLY A 121 6.06 10.60 -0.49
C GLY A 121 6.59 11.96 -0.06
N THR A 122 7.18 12.03 1.14
CA THR A 122 7.83 13.25 1.65
C THR A 122 9.33 13.18 1.43
N TRP A 123 9.97 14.34 1.34
CA TRP A 123 11.41 14.42 1.06
C TRP A 123 12.30 13.88 2.21
N ASN A 124 11.86 13.96 3.46
CA ASN A 124 12.68 13.61 4.63
C ASN A 124 12.75 12.10 4.94
N ALA A 125 11.70 11.34 4.55
CA ALA A 125 11.63 9.89 4.70
C ALA A 125 10.97 9.29 3.43
N PRO A 126 11.65 9.37 2.27
CA PRO A 126 11.03 9.20 0.96
C PRO A 126 10.43 7.81 0.74
N LEU A 127 11.06 6.76 1.23
CA LEU A 127 10.55 5.39 1.09
C LEU A 127 9.51 5.05 2.16
N PHE A 128 9.78 5.37 3.42
CA PHE A 128 8.88 5.05 4.51
C PHE A 128 7.50 5.68 4.33
N THR A 129 7.46 6.97 3.97
CA THR A 129 6.19 7.70 3.79
C THR A 129 5.43 7.29 2.53
N LEU A 130 6.09 6.61 1.60
CA LEU A 130 5.49 6.06 0.39
C LEU A 130 5.01 4.62 0.60
N LEU A 131 5.84 3.75 1.17
CA LEU A 131 5.60 2.31 1.24
C LEU A 131 4.74 1.89 2.44
N SER A 132 4.78 2.63 3.55
CA SER A 132 3.91 2.33 4.70
C SER A 132 2.41 2.54 4.38
N PRO A 133 1.97 3.66 3.77
CA PRO A 133 0.59 3.79 3.31
C PRO A 133 0.24 2.83 2.16
N LEU A 134 1.20 2.48 1.29
CA LEU A 134 0.99 1.50 0.23
C LEU A 134 0.64 0.12 0.79
N ALA A 135 1.30 -0.30 1.89
CA ALA A 135 0.98 -1.54 2.58
C ALA A 135 -0.49 -1.57 3.02
N CYS A 136 -0.97 -0.49 3.64
CA CYS A 136 -2.37 -0.35 4.05
C CYS A 136 -3.34 -0.32 2.85
N ALA A 137 -2.97 0.38 1.77
CA ALA A 137 -3.78 0.43 0.55
C ALA A 137 -3.96 -0.96 -0.07
N PHE A 138 -2.89 -1.75 -0.16
CA PHE A 138 -2.94 -3.11 -0.68
C PHE A 138 -3.67 -4.07 0.26
N ALA A 139 -3.46 -3.98 1.57
CA ALA A 139 -4.19 -4.77 2.56
C ALA A 139 -5.70 -4.53 2.49
N ALA A 140 -6.12 -3.28 2.26
CA ALA A 140 -7.52 -2.93 2.07
C ALA A 140 -8.08 -3.30 0.67
N GLY A 141 -7.25 -3.83 -0.24
CA GLY A 141 -7.65 -4.26 -1.59
C GLY A 141 -7.73 -3.13 -2.61
N ASN A 142 -7.11 -1.99 -2.33
CA ASN A 142 -7.06 -0.87 -3.26
C ASN A 142 -5.93 -1.02 -4.28
N ARG A 143 -6.03 -0.25 -5.37
CA ARG A 143 -4.91 0.13 -6.24
C ARG A 143 -4.28 1.42 -5.74
N ALA A 144 -3.06 1.72 -6.18
CA ALA A 144 -2.38 2.93 -5.76
C ALA A 144 -1.70 3.64 -6.94
N VAL A 145 -1.65 4.97 -6.85
CA VAL A 145 -0.81 5.83 -7.67
C VAL A 145 0.19 6.51 -6.75
N LEU A 146 1.46 6.29 -7.01
CA LEU A 146 2.55 6.79 -6.18
C LEU A 146 3.18 8.03 -6.82
N LYS A 147 3.39 9.07 -6.02
CA LYS A 147 4.21 10.23 -6.36
C LYS A 147 5.39 10.27 -5.38
N PRO A 148 6.57 9.79 -5.78
CA PRO A 148 7.79 9.98 -4.99
C PRO A 148 8.10 11.46 -4.77
N SER A 149 8.91 11.76 -3.78
CA SER A 149 9.35 13.14 -3.50
C SER A 149 10.21 13.72 -4.61
#